data_c7ddb9b96bfc7f3a8acb51d42903d9c5
#
_entry.id   c7ddb9b96bfc7f3a8acb51d42903d9c5
#
_cell.length_a   1.000
_cell.length_b   1.000
_cell.length_c   1.000
_cell.angle_alpha   90.00
_cell.angle_beta   90.00
_cell.angle_gamma   90.00
#
_symmetry.space_group_name_H-M   'P 1'
#
loop_
_entity.id
_entity.type
_entity.pdbx_description
1 polymer ?
#
loop_
_entity_poly.entity_id
_entity_poly.type
_entity_poly.pdbx_seq_one_letter_code
_entity_poly.pdbx_strand_id
1 'polypeptide(L)'
;RLSEKRLQHIELYEKAAIGEQEARRKAESDPIIARLQARKEKFAFAGDVLREDATFYLVLNPDELSIRETERAISQLTEYDLSVAGLVVNKVTPEPEDHEDGRGARYLRARCATERERIETVRETFDEPVVAEIASRVEEVKGDLLVDVADALDVDVRARSPEGPA
;
A
#
# COMPACT_ATOMS: atom_id res chain seq x y z
N ARG A 1 -61.88 27.26 12.48
CA ARG A 1 -60.72 27.26 13.44
C ARG A 1 -59.79 26.05 13.28
N LEU A 2 -60.27 24.82 12.96
CA LEU A 2 -59.42 23.64 12.74
C LEU A 2 -58.76 23.63 11.36
N SER A 3 -59.45 24.20 10.34
CA SER A 3 -58.94 24.30 8.97
C SER A 3 -57.85 25.38 8.81
N GLU A 4 -57.94 26.49 9.53
CA GLU A 4 -56.95 27.56 9.50
C GLU A 4 -55.60 27.12 10.11
N LYS A 5 -55.61 26.37 11.21
CA LYS A 5 -54.39 25.82 11.82
C LYS A 5 -53.68 24.81 10.93
N ARG A 6 -54.45 24.00 10.17
CA ARG A 6 -53.86 23.06 9.19
C ARG A 6 -53.24 23.77 7.99
N LEU A 7 -53.88 24.83 7.48
CA LEU A 7 -53.32 25.64 6.41
C LEU A 7 -52.00 26.35 6.85
N GLN A 8 -51.98 26.92 8.06
CA GLN A 8 -50.73 27.50 8.60
C GLN A 8 -49.60 26.49 8.77
N HIS A 9 -49.91 25.25 9.17
CA HIS A 9 -48.90 24.20 9.25
C HIS A 9 -48.36 23.81 7.89
N ILE A 10 -49.22 23.69 6.87
CA ILE A 10 -48.84 23.38 5.49
C ILE A 10 -47.92 24.46 4.94
N GLU A 11 -48.29 25.76 5.09
CA GLU A 11 -47.44 26.88 4.67
C GLU A 11 -46.07 26.93 5.36
N LEU A 12 -46.01 26.54 6.65
CA LEU A 12 -44.74 26.45 7.37
C LEU A 12 -43.85 25.31 6.86
N TYR A 13 -44.42 24.15 6.55
CA TYR A 13 -43.70 23.04 5.95
C TYR A 13 -43.25 23.32 4.52
N GLU A 14 -44.08 23.98 3.72
CA GLU A 14 -43.71 24.42 2.36
C GLU A 14 -42.58 25.46 2.38
N LYS A 15 -42.62 26.44 3.28
CA LYS A 15 -41.53 27.42 3.46
C LYS A 15 -40.24 26.77 3.92
N ALA A 16 -40.29 25.79 4.84
CA ALA A 16 -39.13 25.06 5.30
C ALA A 16 -38.52 24.22 4.15
N ALA A 17 -39.37 23.53 3.38
CA ALA A 17 -38.93 22.74 2.23
C ALA A 17 -38.34 23.59 1.10
N ILE A 18 -38.91 24.78 0.84
CA ILE A 18 -38.36 25.74 -0.12
C ILE A 18 -37.01 26.28 0.36
N GLY A 19 -36.89 26.59 1.66
CA GLY A 19 -35.62 27.04 2.27
C GLY A 19 -34.54 25.99 2.18
N GLU A 20 -34.86 24.70 2.40
CA GLU A 20 -33.93 23.60 2.21
C GLU A 20 -33.50 23.40 0.75
N GLN A 21 -34.40 23.54 -0.18
CA GLN A 21 -34.11 23.47 -1.62
C GLN A 21 -33.24 24.63 -2.09
N GLU A 22 -33.50 25.84 -1.63
CA GLU A 22 -32.69 27.04 -1.94
C GLU A 22 -31.30 26.93 -1.30
N ALA A 23 -31.21 26.47 -0.06
CA ALA A 23 -29.93 26.22 0.60
C ALA A 23 -29.11 25.14 -0.13
N ARG A 24 -29.77 24.06 -0.62
CA ARG A 24 -29.14 23.02 -1.44
C ARG A 24 -28.63 23.56 -2.77
N ARG A 25 -29.47 24.32 -3.51
CA ARG A 25 -29.05 24.95 -4.78
C ARG A 25 -27.89 25.95 -4.58
N LYS A 26 -27.91 26.69 -3.49
CA LYS A 26 -26.85 27.64 -3.16
C LYS A 26 -25.54 26.92 -2.78
N ALA A 27 -25.65 25.80 -2.07
CA ALA A 27 -24.50 24.94 -1.78
C ALA A 27 -23.94 24.27 -3.06
N GLU A 28 -24.81 23.79 -3.95
CA GLU A 28 -24.41 23.20 -5.23
C GLU A 28 -23.75 24.21 -6.19
N SER A 29 -24.09 25.50 -6.07
CA SER A 29 -23.50 26.57 -6.86
C SER A 29 -22.24 27.20 -6.23
N ASP A 30 -21.86 26.80 -5.00
CA ASP A 30 -20.68 27.32 -4.34
C ASP A 30 -19.39 26.65 -4.91
N PRO A 31 -18.46 27.45 -5.49
CA PRO A 31 -17.23 26.91 -6.06
C PRO A 31 -16.36 26.14 -5.05
N ILE A 32 -16.47 26.49 -3.76
CA ILE A 32 -15.71 25.81 -2.69
C ILE A 32 -16.30 24.41 -2.47
N ILE A 33 -17.62 24.30 -2.39
CA ILE A 33 -18.32 23.02 -2.22
C ILE A 33 -18.07 22.11 -3.43
N ALA A 34 -18.16 22.65 -4.65
CA ALA A 34 -17.85 21.92 -5.87
C ALA A 34 -16.40 21.36 -5.87
N ARG A 35 -15.42 22.16 -5.41
CA ARG A 35 -14.03 21.70 -5.28
C ARG A 35 -13.86 20.62 -4.21
N LEU A 36 -14.56 20.72 -3.09
CA LEU A 36 -14.52 19.72 -2.03
C LEU A 36 -15.17 18.40 -2.47
N GLN A 37 -16.27 18.45 -3.22
CA GLN A 37 -16.92 17.28 -3.81
C GLN A 37 -16.00 16.59 -4.82
N ALA A 38 -15.44 17.34 -5.77
CA ALA A 38 -14.49 16.80 -6.74
C ALA A 38 -13.23 16.18 -6.06
N ARG A 39 -12.78 16.77 -4.94
CA ARG A 39 -11.68 16.21 -4.16
C ARG A 39 -12.10 14.91 -3.45
N LYS A 40 -13.30 14.89 -2.86
CA LYS A 40 -13.87 13.68 -2.24
C LYS A 40 -13.97 12.53 -3.24
N GLU A 41 -14.47 12.80 -4.45
CA GLU A 41 -14.58 11.81 -5.52
C GLU A 41 -13.21 11.27 -5.95
N LYS A 42 -12.22 12.15 -6.08
CA LYS A 42 -10.83 11.72 -6.38
C LYS A 42 -10.24 10.83 -5.30
N PHE A 43 -10.49 11.14 -4.01
CA PHE A 43 -10.01 10.31 -2.92
C PHE A 43 -10.75 8.97 -2.84
N ALA A 44 -12.06 8.96 -3.10
CA ALA A 44 -12.84 7.72 -3.18
C ALA A 44 -12.29 6.83 -4.29
N PHE A 45 -12.13 7.36 -5.50
CA PHE A 45 -11.54 6.64 -6.63
C PHE A 45 -10.13 6.12 -6.32
N ALA A 46 -9.25 6.95 -5.73
CA ALA A 46 -7.91 6.50 -5.35
C ALA A 46 -7.96 5.38 -4.30
N GLY A 47 -8.88 5.47 -3.34
CA GLY A 47 -9.08 4.40 -2.35
C GLY A 47 -9.56 3.10 -2.98
N ASP A 48 -10.45 3.17 -3.97
CA ASP A 48 -10.95 1.99 -4.69
C ASP A 48 -9.83 1.34 -5.51
N VAL A 49 -9.04 2.13 -6.25
CA VAL A 49 -7.85 1.64 -6.99
C VAL A 49 -6.84 0.96 -6.07
N LEU A 50 -6.58 1.53 -4.89
CA LEU A 50 -5.65 0.93 -3.93
C LEU A 50 -6.15 -0.41 -3.38
N ARG A 51 -7.45 -0.59 -3.21
CA ARG A 51 -8.04 -1.84 -2.69
C ARG A 51 -8.26 -2.91 -3.75
N GLU A 52 -8.64 -2.51 -4.96
CA GLU A 52 -9.11 -3.43 -5.99
C GLU A 52 -8.06 -3.72 -7.07
N ASP A 53 -7.26 -2.70 -7.44
CA ASP A 53 -6.34 -2.79 -8.57
C ASP A 53 -4.85 -2.77 -8.19
N ALA A 54 -4.50 -2.27 -6.98
CA ALA A 54 -3.11 -2.20 -6.56
C ALA A 54 -2.63 -3.50 -5.92
N THR A 55 -1.37 -3.84 -6.20
CA THR A 55 -0.68 -4.96 -5.56
C THR A 55 0.48 -4.41 -4.72
N PHE A 56 0.51 -4.73 -3.44
CA PHE A 56 1.53 -4.25 -2.52
C PHE A 56 2.58 -5.31 -2.24
N TYR A 57 3.83 -4.92 -2.32
CA TYR A 57 4.96 -5.69 -1.84
C TYR A 57 5.71 -4.88 -0.79
N LEU A 58 6.07 -5.50 0.32
CA LEU A 58 6.90 -4.84 1.34
C LEU A 58 8.35 -5.27 1.21
N VAL A 59 9.23 -4.30 1.30
CA VAL A 59 10.68 -4.52 1.24
C VAL A 59 11.26 -4.33 2.63
N LEU A 60 11.95 -5.36 3.12
CA LEU A 60 12.59 -5.33 4.44
C LEU A 60 14.04 -5.78 4.37
N ASN A 61 14.85 -5.40 5.35
CA ASN A 61 16.18 -5.94 5.53
C ASN A 61 16.14 -7.15 6.49
N PRO A 62 17.13 -8.07 6.44
CA PRO A 62 17.17 -9.20 7.33
C PRO A 62 17.71 -8.81 8.74
N ASP A 63 16.99 -7.90 9.40
CA ASP A 63 17.27 -7.45 10.76
C ASP A 63 15.99 -7.39 11.60
N GLU A 64 16.15 -7.50 12.92
CA GLU A 64 15.05 -7.60 13.87
C GLU A 64 14.11 -6.38 13.84
N LEU A 65 14.66 -5.19 13.65
CA LEU A 65 13.88 -3.97 13.60
C LEU A 65 13.00 -3.94 12.36
N SER A 66 13.56 -4.23 11.19
CA SER A 66 12.83 -4.28 9.92
C SER A 66 11.71 -5.33 9.96
N ILE A 67 11.94 -6.50 10.58
CA ILE A 67 10.90 -7.53 10.76
C ILE A 67 9.73 -6.98 11.58
N ARG A 68 10.00 -6.36 12.72
CA ARG A 68 8.96 -5.76 13.58
C ARG A 68 8.21 -4.60 12.91
N GLU A 69 8.91 -3.80 12.13
CA GLU A 69 8.28 -2.70 11.37
C GLU A 69 7.39 -3.24 10.25
N THR A 70 7.82 -4.31 9.59
CA THR A 70 7.01 -5.00 8.56
C THR A 70 5.72 -5.57 9.16
N GLU A 71 5.77 -6.22 10.32
CA GLU A 71 4.60 -6.72 11.03
C GLU A 71 3.59 -5.60 11.33
N ARG A 72 4.08 -4.45 11.80
CA ARG A 72 3.23 -3.26 12.04
C ARG A 72 2.64 -2.70 10.75
N ALA A 73 3.45 -2.66 9.69
CA ALA A 73 3.00 -2.15 8.38
C ALA A 73 1.90 -3.04 7.79
N ILE A 74 2.04 -4.37 7.85
CA ILE A 74 1.01 -5.31 7.41
C ILE A 74 -0.27 -5.11 8.22
N SER A 75 -0.17 -5.04 9.56
CA SER A 75 -1.32 -4.79 10.43
C SER A 75 -2.04 -3.49 10.06
N GLN A 76 -1.31 -2.40 9.82
CA GLN A 76 -1.90 -1.13 9.40
C GLN A 76 -2.54 -1.19 8.02
N LEU A 77 -1.92 -1.85 7.04
CA LEU A 77 -2.49 -2.00 5.71
C LEU A 77 -3.80 -2.80 5.77
N THR A 78 -3.85 -3.86 6.58
CA THR A 78 -5.04 -4.68 6.80
C THR A 78 -6.20 -3.88 7.43
N GLU A 79 -5.92 -2.92 8.33
CA GLU A 79 -6.93 -2.01 8.90
C GLU A 79 -7.61 -1.13 7.83
N TYR A 80 -6.94 -0.92 6.68
CA TYR A 80 -7.47 -0.16 5.54
C TYR A 80 -7.96 -1.04 4.38
N ASP A 81 -8.16 -2.34 4.63
CA ASP A 81 -8.55 -3.33 3.61
C ASP A 81 -7.54 -3.42 2.44
N LEU A 82 -6.25 -3.22 2.74
CA LEU A 82 -5.15 -3.36 1.79
C LEU A 82 -4.37 -4.64 2.08
N SER A 83 -4.20 -5.49 1.07
CA SER A 83 -3.47 -6.76 1.20
C SER A 83 -2.06 -6.64 0.65
N VAL A 84 -1.11 -7.30 1.31
CA VAL A 84 0.28 -7.44 0.85
C VAL A 84 0.41 -8.76 0.10
N ALA A 85 0.90 -8.72 -1.13
CA ALA A 85 1.03 -9.89 -1.99
C ALA A 85 2.34 -10.66 -1.76
N GLY A 86 3.33 -10.02 -1.15
CA GLY A 86 4.60 -10.67 -0.84
C GLY A 86 5.63 -9.74 -0.22
N LEU A 87 6.70 -10.36 0.25
CA LEU A 87 7.82 -9.73 0.92
C LEU A 87 9.09 -9.85 0.07
N VAL A 88 9.88 -8.79 0.01
CA VAL A 88 11.19 -8.77 -0.62
C VAL A 88 12.24 -8.53 0.45
N VAL A 89 13.12 -9.49 0.68
CA VAL A 89 14.24 -9.33 1.61
C VAL A 89 15.41 -8.69 0.86
N ASN A 90 15.75 -7.48 1.23
CA ASN A 90 16.77 -6.68 0.58
C ASN A 90 18.07 -6.65 1.41
N LYS A 91 19.19 -6.36 0.74
CA LYS A 91 20.52 -6.25 1.35
C LYS A 91 21.00 -7.52 2.05
N VAL A 92 20.68 -8.67 1.49
CA VAL A 92 21.22 -9.95 1.95
C VAL A 92 22.72 -9.98 1.68
N THR A 93 23.53 -10.31 2.69
CA THR A 93 24.98 -10.36 2.54
C THR A 93 25.39 -11.52 1.63
N PRO A 94 26.17 -11.28 0.56
CA PRO A 94 26.70 -12.34 -0.29
C PRO A 94 27.65 -13.25 0.51
N GLU A 95 27.56 -14.56 0.30
CA GLU A 95 28.50 -15.49 0.88
C GLU A 95 29.90 -15.34 0.28
N PRO A 96 30.96 -15.37 1.11
CA PRO A 96 32.33 -15.46 0.62
C PRO A 96 32.56 -16.81 -0.03
N GLU A 97 33.45 -16.86 -1.04
CA GLU A 97 33.80 -18.11 -1.71
C GLU A 97 34.45 -19.11 -0.74
N ASP A 98 34.31 -20.40 -1.04
CA ASP A 98 34.80 -21.48 -0.13
C ASP A 98 36.30 -21.42 0.15
N HIS A 99 37.08 -20.94 -0.83
CA HIS A 99 38.54 -20.83 -0.72
C HIS A 99 38.99 -19.57 0.05
N GLU A 100 38.10 -18.61 0.29
CA GLU A 100 38.43 -17.43 1.09
C GLU A 100 38.50 -17.79 2.56
N ASP A 101 39.70 -17.66 3.14
CA ASP A 101 39.96 -17.91 4.54
C ASP A 101 40.65 -16.69 5.15
N GLY A 102 40.04 -16.11 6.14
CA GLY A 102 40.57 -14.91 6.77
C GLY A 102 39.55 -14.30 7.73
N ARG A 103 39.98 -13.27 8.44
CA ARG A 103 39.11 -12.60 9.42
C ARG A 103 37.85 -12.00 8.74
N GLY A 104 37.98 -11.46 7.53
CA GLY A 104 36.89 -10.88 6.76
C GLY A 104 35.88 -11.94 6.33
N ALA A 105 36.38 -13.05 5.74
CA ALA A 105 35.52 -14.14 5.31
C ALA A 105 34.77 -14.79 6.48
N ARG A 106 35.46 -15.00 7.63
CA ARG A 106 34.78 -15.50 8.83
C ARG A 106 33.70 -14.58 9.36
N TYR A 107 33.91 -13.26 9.31
CA TYR A 107 32.90 -12.27 9.69
C TYR A 107 31.71 -12.33 8.74
N LEU A 108 31.95 -12.38 7.42
CA LEU A 108 30.86 -12.46 6.43
C LEU A 108 30.07 -13.76 6.60
N ARG A 109 30.69 -14.92 6.77
CA ARG A 109 29.99 -16.18 7.02
C ARG A 109 29.13 -16.14 8.28
N ALA A 110 29.64 -15.56 9.37
CA ALA A 110 28.85 -15.40 10.60
C ALA A 110 27.65 -14.49 10.38
N ARG A 111 27.83 -13.42 9.61
CA ARG A 111 26.76 -12.50 9.24
C ARG A 111 25.70 -13.17 8.35
N CYS A 112 26.13 -13.90 7.32
CA CYS A 112 25.24 -14.68 6.45
C CYS A 112 24.42 -15.70 7.26
N ALA A 113 25.05 -16.40 8.21
CA ALA A 113 24.32 -17.34 9.08
C ALA A 113 23.22 -16.64 9.90
N THR A 114 23.53 -15.50 10.51
CA THR A 114 22.55 -14.71 11.28
C THR A 114 21.42 -14.16 10.39
N GLU A 115 21.75 -13.67 9.19
CA GLU A 115 20.75 -13.18 8.24
C GLU A 115 19.85 -14.31 7.76
N ARG A 116 20.40 -15.50 7.53
CA ARG A 116 19.64 -16.69 7.12
C ARG A 116 18.63 -17.11 8.19
N GLU A 117 19.03 -17.14 9.46
CA GLU A 117 18.12 -17.40 10.59
C GLU A 117 16.96 -16.38 10.63
N ARG A 118 17.26 -15.11 10.38
CA ARG A 118 16.23 -14.06 10.33
C ARG A 118 15.31 -14.18 9.14
N ILE A 119 15.81 -14.56 7.96
CA ILE A 119 14.98 -14.82 6.78
C ILE A 119 14.04 -16.00 7.03
N GLU A 120 14.51 -17.07 7.69
CA GLU A 120 13.61 -18.16 8.10
C GLU A 120 12.57 -17.66 9.12
N THR A 121 12.95 -16.80 10.07
CA THR A 121 11.98 -16.15 10.96
C THR A 121 10.93 -15.35 10.20
N VAL A 122 11.31 -14.62 9.14
CA VAL A 122 10.36 -13.92 8.24
C VAL A 122 9.37 -14.91 7.63
N ARG A 123 9.87 -16.02 7.08
CA ARG A 123 9.01 -17.05 6.44
C ARG A 123 8.08 -17.76 7.42
N GLU A 124 8.46 -17.86 8.68
CA GLU A 124 7.65 -18.49 9.74
C GLU A 124 6.65 -17.53 10.38
N THR A 125 6.96 -16.23 10.39
CA THR A 125 6.16 -15.20 11.08
C THR A 125 5.05 -14.64 10.20
N PHE A 126 5.31 -14.50 8.90
CA PHE A 126 4.38 -13.86 7.97
C PHE A 126 3.67 -14.89 7.10
N ASP A 127 2.38 -14.65 6.86
CA ASP A 127 1.58 -15.43 5.92
C ASP A 127 1.91 -15.05 4.47
N GLU A 128 2.47 -13.85 4.24
CA GLU A 128 2.89 -13.36 2.94
C GLU A 128 4.18 -14.06 2.48
N PRO A 129 4.23 -14.55 1.23
CA PRO A 129 5.40 -15.24 0.73
C PRO A 129 6.60 -14.30 0.56
N VAL A 130 7.81 -14.79 0.84
CA VAL A 130 9.05 -14.13 0.42
C VAL A 130 9.24 -14.40 -1.07
N VAL A 131 9.03 -13.38 -1.89
CA VAL A 131 9.07 -13.45 -3.35
C VAL A 131 10.45 -13.14 -3.94
N ALA A 132 11.34 -12.53 -3.16
CA ALA A 132 12.71 -12.30 -3.57
C ALA A 132 13.66 -12.09 -2.39
N GLU A 133 14.92 -12.48 -2.58
CA GLU A 133 16.06 -12.13 -1.76
C GLU A 133 17.08 -11.39 -2.63
N ILE A 134 17.32 -10.12 -2.33
CA ILE A 134 18.19 -9.25 -3.12
C ILE A 134 19.52 -9.08 -2.38
N ALA A 135 20.59 -9.50 -3.03
CA ALA A 135 21.94 -9.39 -2.48
C ALA A 135 22.38 -7.93 -2.31
N SER A 136 23.08 -7.65 -1.23
CA SER A 136 23.74 -6.37 -1.00
C SER A 136 24.81 -6.13 -2.06
N ARG A 137 24.85 -4.94 -2.64
CA ARG A 137 25.81 -4.54 -3.65
C ARG A 137 26.61 -3.35 -3.17
N VAL A 138 27.86 -3.25 -3.60
CA VAL A 138 28.74 -2.11 -3.29
C VAL A 138 28.40 -0.93 -4.21
N GLU A 139 28.05 -1.23 -5.43
CA GLU A 139 27.71 -0.21 -6.44
C GLU A 139 26.23 0.17 -6.37
N GLU A 140 25.94 1.40 -6.77
CA GLU A 140 24.57 1.88 -6.90
C GLU A 140 23.83 1.12 -8.02
N VAL A 141 22.65 0.59 -7.71
CA VAL A 141 21.86 -0.20 -8.65
C VAL A 141 21.24 0.73 -9.70
N LYS A 142 21.79 0.68 -10.92
CA LYS A 142 21.31 1.42 -12.10
C LYS A 142 21.79 0.74 -13.38
N GLY A 143 21.17 1.07 -14.51
CA GLY A 143 21.53 0.48 -15.81
C GLY A 143 21.31 -1.06 -15.81
N ASP A 144 22.34 -1.79 -16.22
CA ASP A 144 22.29 -3.24 -16.36
C ASP A 144 22.09 -3.98 -15.01
N LEU A 145 22.49 -3.37 -13.88
CA LEU A 145 22.24 -3.94 -12.55
C LEU A 145 20.76 -4.00 -12.17
N LEU A 146 19.89 -3.24 -12.85
CA LEU A 146 18.45 -3.36 -12.68
C LEU A 146 17.90 -4.68 -13.23
N VAL A 147 18.54 -5.22 -14.28
CA VAL A 147 18.15 -6.51 -14.85
C VAL A 147 18.37 -7.62 -13.84
N ASP A 148 19.52 -7.61 -13.17
CA ASP A 148 19.81 -8.61 -12.13
C ASP A 148 18.83 -8.55 -10.95
N VAL A 149 18.34 -7.35 -10.61
CA VAL A 149 17.31 -7.20 -9.58
C VAL A 149 15.97 -7.71 -10.09
N ALA A 150 15.63 -7.43 -11.35
CA ALA A 150 14.41 -7.93 -11.98
C ALA A 150 14.39 -9.47 -12.06
N ASP A 151 15.51 -10.07 -12.41
CA ASP A 151 15.66 -11.54 -12.48
C ASP A 151 15.56 -12.21 -11.10
N ALA A 152 15.90 -11.48 -10.04
CA ALA A 152 15.77 -11.97 -8.67
C ALA A 152 14.33 -11.88 -8.13
N LEU A 153 13.45 -11.10 -8.78
CA LEU A 153 12.06 -10.94 -8.41
C LEU A 153 11.21 -12.04 -9.05
N ASP A 154 10.77 -13.01 -8.26
CA ASP A 154 9.79 -14.03 -8.69
C ASP A 154 8.36 -13.48 -8.56
N VAL A 155 8.08 -12.46 -9.36
CA VAL A 155 6.79 -11.75 -9.35
C VAL A 155 6.14 -11.88 -10.73
N ASP A 156 5.00 -12.56 -10.77
CA ASP A 156 4.19 -12.70 -11.98
C ASP A 156 3.45 -11.39 -12.28
N VAL A 157 4.09 -10.47 -13.01
CA VAL A 157 3.47 -9.21 -13.44
C VAL A 157 2.50 -9.50 -14.58
N ARG A 158 1.27 -9.88 -14.26
CA ARG A 158 0.19 -9.91 -15.25
C ARG A 158 -0.25 -8.49 -15.53
N ALA A 159 0.21 -7.94 -16.64
CA ALA A 159 -0.37 -6.71 -17.19
C ALA A 159 -1.87 -6.97 -17.45
N ARG A 160 -2.76 -6.43 -16.62
CA ARG A 160 -4.17 -6.31 -16.97
C ARG A 160 -4.25 -5.40 -18.19
N SER A 161 -4.60 -5.96 -19.34
CA SER A 161 -4.96 -5.14 -20.50
C SER A 161 -6.12 -4.25 -20.09
N PRO A 162 -6.06 -2.93 -20.33
CA PRO A 162 -7.21 -2.06 -20.08
C PRO A 162 -8.33 -2.52 -21.04
N GLU A 163 -9.33 -3.20 -20.51
CA GLU A 163 -10.60 -3.35 -21.21
C GLU A 163 -11.18 -1.94 -21.35
N GLY A 164 -11.14 -1.41 -22.56
CA GLY A 164 -11.73 -0.12 -22.87
C GLY A 164 -13.24 -0.15 -22.59
N PRO A 165 -13.80 1.01 -22.16
CA PRO A 165 -15.23 1.10 -21.94
C PRO A 165 -15.99 0.84 -23.24
N ALA A 166 -16.97 -0.07 -23.15
CA ALA A 166 -17.94 -0.36 -24.21
C ALA A 166 -18.95 0.78 -24.35
#